data_71e2973183eb94673169607336863e44
#
_entry.id   71e2973183eb94673169607336863e44
#
_cell.length_a   1.000
_cell.length_b   1.000
_cell.length_c   1.000
_cell.angle_alpha   90.00
_cell.angle_beta   90.00
_cell.angle_gamma   90.00
#
_symmetry.space_group_name_H-M   'P 1'
#
loop_
_entity.id
_entity.type
_entity.pdbx_description
1 polymer ?
#
loop_
_entity_poly.entity_id
_entity_poly.type
_entity_poly.pdbx_seq_one_letter_code
_entity_poly.pdbx_strand_id
1 'polypeptide(L)'
;MIQGFLVWFIKLTPSTKRWFWKAWYNLFANRSKEHSFRFMNYGYMEAGFELDLLKADEGERYPIQLYHHTATQVDIAGKKVLEVGSGRGGGASYIQRYLKTSSLTGIDISESAIQLCKTSHKIEGLDFVQGDSENIPFLNDGFDVVLNVESSHCYGNIPVFLSEVVRVLKPGGSFLWCDFRTHKEMENLFNMFAAAGLNQIKEKDITQNILFALDLLTPERKEQIETHVPKAIQGVFKSYAGIQGGDVHKAFLAGEILYKSAAFEKGS
;
A
#
# COMPACT_ATOMS: atom_id res chain seq x y z
N MET A 1 25.30 1.98 15.69
CA MET A 1 25.90 0.82 15.00
C MET A 1 24.84 -0.18 14.49
N ILE A 2 23.91 -0.67 15.31
CA ILE A 2 22.88 -1.65 14.88
C ILE A 2 21.96 -1.09 13.79
N GLN A 3 21.56 0.18 13.87
CA GLN A 3 20.68 0.84 12.89
C GLN A 3 21.33 0.94 11.50
N GLY A 4 22.59 1.36 11.42
CA GLY A 4 23.31 1.46 10.15
C GLY A 4 23.55 0.10 9.49
N PHE A 5 23.77 -0.95 10.28
CA PHE A 5 23.92 -2.32 9.80
C PHE A 5 22.58 -2.86 9.24
N LEU A 6 21.46 -2.58 9.92
CA LEU A 6 20.14 -3.02 9.49
C LEU A 6 19.72 -2.36 8.16
N VAL A 7 19.93 -1.05 8.03
CA VAL A 7 19.67 -0.30 6.80
C VAL A 7 20.56 -0.78 5.65
N TRP A 8 21.84 -1.05 5.93
CA TRP A 8 22.76 -1.62 4.96
C TRP A 8 22.34 -3.02 4.51
N PHE A 9 21.89 -3.88 5.46
CA PHE A 9 21.45 -5.23 5.20
C PHE A 9 20.19 -5.28 4.31
N ILE A 10 19.22 -4.38 4.52
CA ILE A 10 18.01 -4.25 3.69
C ILE A 10 18.34 -3.85 2.25
N LYS A 11 19.43 -3.10 2.04
CA LYS A 11 19.85 -2.63 0.72
C LYS A 11 20.68 -3.64 -0.07
N LEU A 12 21.09 -4.77 0.51
CA LEU A 12 22.03 -5.71 -0.11
C LEU A 12 21.46 -6.51 -1.28
N THR A 13 20.26 -7.06 -1.15
CA THR A 13 19.63 -7.86 -2.22
C THR A 13 18.10 -7.78 -2.17
N PRO A 14 17.39 -8.02 -3.29
CA PRO A 14 15.93 -8.13 -3.29
C PRO A 14 15.37 -9.16 -2.30
N SER A 15 16.07 -10.29 -2.15
CA SER A 15 15.67 -11.38 -1.24
C SER A 15 15.80 -10.98 0.24
N THR A 16 16.86 -10.24 0.63
CA THR A 16 17.03 -9.74 2.00
C THR A 16 16.01 -8.68 2.33
N LYS A 17 15.68 -7.81 1.36
CA LYS A 17 14.61 -6.81 1.49
C LYS A 17 13.26 -7.49 1.74
N ARG A 18 12.89 -8.48 0.93
CA ARG A 18 11.65 -9.27 1.07
C ARG A 18 11.58 -9.98 2.42
N TRP A 19 12.67 -10.66 2.82
CA TRP A 19 12.76 -11.35 4.11
C TRP A 19 12.61 -10.39 5.29
N PHE A 20 13.26 -9.22 5.23
CA PHE A 20 13.18 -8.19 6.27
C PHE A 20 11.75 -7.69 6.44
N TRP A 21 11.09 -7.29 5.35
CA TRP A 21 9.72 -6.80 5.40
C TRP A 21 8.76 -7.87 5.91
N LYS A 22 8.91 -9.13 5.46
CA LYS A 22 8.12 -10.26 5.97
C LYS A 22 8.32 -10.46 7.48
N ALA A 23 9.56 -10.43 7.97
CA ALA A 23 9.86 -10.57 9.41
C ALA A 23 9.31 -9.38 10.20
N TRP A 24 9.42 -8.19 9.65
CA TRP A 24 8.89 -6.94 10.20
C TRP A 24 7.36 -6.99 10.35
N TYR A 25 6.64 -7.33 9.29
CA TYR A 25 5.19 -7.46 9.32
C TYR A 25 4.73 -8.54 10.30
N ASN A 26 5.40 -9.68 10.35
CA ASN A 26 5.08 -10.74 11.29
C ASN A 26 5.28 -10.33 12.75
N LEU A 27 6.33 -9.54 13.05
CA LEU A 27 6.58 -9.03 14.40
C LEU A 27 5.46 -8.10 14.86
N PHE A 28 4.94 -7.26 13.95
CA PHE A 28 3.86 -6.32 14.25
C PHE A 28 2.49 -6.98 14.30
N ALA A 29 2.18 -7.87 13.38
CA ALA A 29 0.92 -8.60 13.36
C ALA A 29 0.68 -9.35 14.68
N ASN A 30 1.76 -9.88 15.28
CA ASN A 30 1.67 -10.64 16.53
C ASN A 30 1.56 -9.79 17.80
N ARG A 31 1.96 -8.51 17.78
CA ARG A 31 1.99 -7.65 18.97
C ARG A 31 0.81 -6.70 19.11
N SER A 32 0.18 -6.29 18.02
CA SER A 32 -0.99 -5.40 18.05
C SER A 32 -2.26 -6.19 17.76
N LYS A 33 -2.82 -6.85 18.79
CA LYS A 33 -4.17 -7.46 18.74
C LYS A 33 -5.30 -6.41 18.79
N GLU A 34 -4.97 -5.14 18.96
CA GLU A 34 -5.94 -4.05 19.02
C GLU A 34 -6.35 -3.56 17.63
N HIS A 35 -7.61 -3.22 17.48
CA HIS A 35 -8.26 -2.76 16.23
C HIS A 35 -7.72 -1.41 15.71
N SER A 36 -6.77 -0.78 16.41
CA SER A 36 -6.31 0.59 16.18
C SER A 36 -5.23 0.78 15.11
N PHE A 37 -4.77 -0.27 14.43
CA PHE A 37 -3.71 -0.16 13.43
C PHE A 37 -4.02 -1.00 12.20
N ARG A 38 -5.06 -0.59 11.45
CA ARG A 38 -5.53 -1.32 10.25
C ARG A 38 -4.81 -0.91 8.96
N PHE A 39 -4.18 0.27 8.95
CA PHE A 39 -3.50 0.83 7.80
C PHE A 39 -2.00 1.03 8.07
N MET A 40 -1.20 0.91 7.01
CA MET A 40 0.27 1.04 7.09
C MET A 40 0.81 2.04 6.07
N ASN A 41 -0.08 2.77 5.37
CA ASN A 41 0.28 3.77 4.38
C ASN A 41 0.53 5.15 5.03
N TYR A 42 1.11 6.07 4.26
CA TYR A 42 1.44 7.41 4.73
C TYR A 42 0.25 8.36 4.83
N GLY A 43 -0.91 7.97 4.27
CA GLY A 43 -2.10 8.79 4.24
C GLY A 43 -2.11 9.80 3.09
N TYR A 44 -3.25 10.43 2.88
CA TYR A 44 -3.47 11.48 1.87
C TYR A 44 -4.34 12.57 2.47
N MET A 45 -3.98 13.84 2.22
CA MET A 45 -4.76 14.99 2.62
C MET A 45 -4.82 16.01 1.48
N GLU A 46 -6.02 16.43 1.12
CA GLU A 46 -6.27 17.50 0.16
C GLU A 46 -7.33 18.45 0.75
N ALA A 47 -7.09 19.75 0.68
CA ALA A 47 -8.03 20.74 1.22
C ALA A 47 -9.38 20.66 0.50
N GLY A 48 -10.47 20.60 1.25
CA GLY A 48 -11.81 20.44 0.71
C GLY A 48 -12.17 19.01 0.27
N PHE A 49 -11.28 18.06 0.43
CA PHE A 49 -11.55 16.63 0.19
C PHE A 49 -12.04 15.97 1.48
N GLU A 50 -13.35 15.88 1.61
CA GLU A 50 -13.98 15.26 2.77
C GLU A 50 -14.68 13.96 2.36
N LEU A 51 -14.49 12.91 3.17
CA LEU A 51 -15.20 11.65 3.06
C LEU A 51 -16.23 11.56 4.19
N ASP A 52 -17.43 11.11 3.85
CA ASP A 52 -18.42 10.72 4.84
C ASP A 52 -18.05 9.33 5.40
N LEU A 53 -17.45 9.33 6.58
CA LEU A 53 -16.95 8.11 7.23
C LEU A 53 -17.81 7.78 8.46
N LEU A 54 -17.92 6.48 8.73
CA LEU A 54 -18.46 6.03 10.00
C LEU A 54 -17.54 6.50 11.15
N LYS A 55 -18.11 6.81 12.30
CA LYS A 55 -17.35 7.26 13.48
C LYS A 55 -16.18 6.34 13.86
N ALA A 56 -16.33 5.05 13.63
CA ALA A 56 -15.28 4.05 13.90
C ALA A 56 -14.09 4.12 12.92
N ASP A 57 -14.24 4.79 11.77
CA ASP A 57 -13.21 4.92 10.75
C ASP A 57 -12.54 6.31 10.76
N GLU A 58 -13.09 7.28 11.53
CA GLU A 58 -12.58 8.66 11.58
C GLU A 58 -11.12 8.77 12.03
N GLY A 59 -10.69 7.94 12.96
CA GLY A 59 -9.28 7.92 13.41
C GLY A 59 -8.30 7.54 12.32
N GLU A 60 -8.77 6.87 11.25
CA GLU A 60 -7.93 6.45 10.12
C GLU A 60 -8.27 7.21 8.82
N ARG A 61 -8.84 8.41 8.95
CA ARG A 61 -9.30 9.25 7.83
C ARG A 61 -8.24 9.43 6.75
N TYR A 62 -7.04 9.85 7.09
CA TYR A 62 -5.99 10.11 6.09
C TYR A 62 -5.49 8.85 5.40
N PRO A 63 -5.21 7.72 6.09
CA PRO A 63 -4.98 6.43 5.45
C PRO A 63 -6.10 5.99 4.50
N ILE A 64 -7.36 6.18 4.89
CA ILE A 64 -8.54 5.89 4.08
C ILE A 64 -8.60 6.80 2.85
N GLN A 65 -8.29 8.09 3.00
CA GLN A 65 -8.28 9.03 1.88
C GLN A 65 -7.27 8.63 0.79
N LEU A 66 -6.12 8.05 1.14
CA LEU A 66 -5.19 7.52 0.14
C LEU A 66 -5.79 6.36 -0.66
N TYR A 67 -6.45 5.43 0.03
CA TYR A 67 -7.16 4.33 -0.63
C TYR A 67 -8.30 4.84 -1.52
N HIS A 68 -9.09 5.79 -1.01
CA HIS A 68 -10.16 6.41 -1.80
C HIS A 68 -9.62 7.07 -3.07
N HIS A 69 -8.61 7.95 -2.90
CA HIS A 69 -7.96 8.64 -4.01
C HIS A 69 -7.46 7.66 -5.08
N THR A 70 -6.84 6.56 -4.66
CA THR A 70 -6.29 5.57 -5.59
C THR A 70 -7.38 4.74 -6.24
N ALA A 71 -8.36 4.25 -5.48
CA ALA A 71 -9.41 3.37 -5.96
C ALA A 71 -10.43 4.08 -6.87
N THR A 72 -10.66 5.38 -6.68
CA THR A 72 -11.63 6.17 -7.46
C THR A 72 -11.03 6.83 -8.71
N GLN A 73 -9.82 6.46 -9.10
CA GLN A 73 -9.26 6.89 -10.38
C GLN A 73 -10.09 6.38 -11.57
N VAL A 74 -10.79 5.25 -11.40
CA VAL A 74 -11.82 4.75 -12.31
C VAL A 74 -13.07 4.36 -11.52
N ASP A 75 -14.19 4.12 -12.18
CA ASP A 75 -15.37 3.57 -11.50
C ASP A 75 -15.17 2.08 -11.22
N ILE A 76 -15.19 1.71 -9.94
CA ILE A 76 -15.03 0.32 -9.47
C ILE A 76 -16.30 -0.28 -8.86
N ALA A 77 -17.41 0.46 -8.85
CA ALA A 77 -18.70 -0.05 -8.37
C ALA A 77 -19.15 -1.27 -9.18
N GLY A 78 -19.55 -2.34 -8.50
CA GLY A 78 -19.94 -3.60 -9.14
C GLY A 78 -18.80 -4.40 -9.80
N LYS A 79 -17.53 -3.95 -9.69
CA LYS A 79 -16.37 -4.61 -10.27
C LYS A 79 -15.82 -5.69 -9.34
N LYS A 80 -15.16 -6.69 -9.92
CA LYS A 80 -14.36 -7.68 -9.19
C LYS A 80 -12.93 -7.17 -9.05
N VAL A 81 -12.52 -6.90 -7.81
CA VAL A 81 -11.26 -6.23 -7.47
C VAL A 81 -10.27 -7.19 -6.81
N LEU A 82 -9.00 -7.11 -7.18
CA LEU A 82 -7.88 -7.73 -6.50
C LEU A 82 -6.99 -6.64 -5.89
N GLU A 83 -6.75 -6.67 -4.60
CA GLU A 83 -5.71 -5.87 -3.95
C GLU A 83 -4.45 -6.70 -3.76
N VAL A 84 -3.32 -6.26 -4.31
CA VAL A 84 -2.00 -6.92 -4.16
C VAL A 84 -1.19 -6.17 -3.11
N GLY A 85 -0.78 -6.87 -2.05
CA GLY A 85 -0.12 -6.29 -0.89
C GLY A 85 -1.14 -5.68 0.08
N SER A 86 -2.19 -6.43 0.45
CA SER A 86 -3.29 -5.94 1.29
C SER A 86 -2.91 -5.66 2.75
N GLY A 87 -1.73 -6.10 3.19
CA GLY A 87 -1.24 -5.90 4.54
C GLY A 87 -2.25 -6.35 5.61
N ARG A 88 -2.76 -5.41 6.40
CA ARG A 88 -3.74 -5.68 7.48
C ARG A 88 -5.21 -5.55 7.04
N GLY A 89 -5.46 -5.36 5.74
CA GLY A 89 -6.78 -5.38 5.14
C GLY A 89 -7.64 -4.14 5.35
N GLY A 90 -7.12 -3.07 5.96
CA GLY A 90 -7.89 -1.84 6.20
C GLY A 90 -8.40 -1.21 4.90
N GLY A 91 -7.56 -1.16 3.87
CA GLY A 91 -7.90 -0.65 2.55
C GLY A 91 -8.96 -1.47 1.85
N ALA A 92 -8.76 -2.80 1.79
CA ALA A 92 -9.74 -3.73 1.25
C ALA A 92 -11.10 -3.61 1.94
N SER A 93 -11.08 -3.55 3.29
CA SER A 93 -12.29 -3.35 4.10
C SER A 93 -13.00 -2.04 3.77
N TYR A 94 -12.25 -0.94 3.64
CA TYR A 94 -12.80 0.35 3.25
C TYR A 94 -13.45 0.28 1.86
N ILE A 95 -12.73 -0.19 0.86
CA ILE A 95 -13.21 -0.25 -0.54
C ILE A 95 -14.50 -1.09 -0.63
N GLN A 96 -14.53 -2.28 -0.04
CA GLN A 96 -15.72 -3.14 -0.09
C GLN A 96 -16.93 -2.48 0.57
N ARG A 97 -16.76 -1.82 1.73
CA ARG A 97 -17.86 -1.19 2.46
C ARG A 97 -18.39 0.08 1.81
N TYR A 98 -17.51 0.91 1.24
CA TYR A 98 -17.87 2.26 0.79
C TYR A 98 -17.99 2.39 -0.72
N LEU A 99 -17.20 1.64 -1.50
CA LEU A 99 -17.17 1.79 -2.96
C LEU A 99 -17.97 0.72 -3.72
N LYS A 100 -18.67 -0.17 -2.97
CA LYS A 100 -19.67 -1.11 -3.49
C LYS A 100 -19.15 -1.99 -4.63
N THR A 101 -17.94 -2.54 -4.49
CA THR A 101 -17.42 -3.54 -5.44
C THR A 101 -18.27 -4.80 -5.39
N SER A 102 -18.35 -5.57 -6.48
CA SER A 102 -19.07 -6.85 -6.48
C SER A 102 -18.38 -7.87 -5.58
N SER A 103 -17.06 -7.87 -5.59
CA SER A 103 -16.21 -8.61 -4.66
C SER A 103 -14.82 -8.00 -4.65
N LEU A 104 -14.14 -8.11 -3.50
CA LEU A 104 -12.75 -7.75 -3.35
C LEU A 104 -11.98 -8.89 -2.71
N THR A 105 -10.86 -9.26 -3.31
CA THR A 105 -9.91 -10.21 -2.72
C THR A 105 -8.60 -9.49 -2.44
N GLY A 106 -8.13 -9.52 -1.19
CA GLY A 106 -6.80 -9.03 -0.81
C GLY A 106 -5.79 -10.17 -0.78
N ILE A 107 -4.60 -9.97 -1.36
CA ILE A 107 -3.48 -10.91 -1.19
C ILE A 107 -2.31 -10.25 -0.49
N ASP A 108 -1.63 -11.03 0.33
CA ASP A 108 -0.38 -10.65 0.98
C ASP A 108 0.52 -11.88 1.16
N ILE A 109 1.84 -11.67 1.12
CA ILE A 109 2.83 -12.74 1.31
C ILE A 109 2.88 -13.24 2.75
N SER A 110 2.43 -12.41 3.71
CA SER A 110 2.42 -12.71 5.15
C SER A 110 1.19 -13.52 5.53
N GLU A 111 1.40 -14.80 5.86
CA GLU A 111 0.34 -15.67 6.37
C GLU A 111 -0.33 -15.08 7.63
N SER A 112 0.47 -14.52 8.55
CA SER A 112 -0.06 -13.92 9.78
C SER A 112 -0.92 -12.68 9.52
N ALA A 113 -0.59 -11.86 8.51
CA ALA A 113 -1.42 -10.75 8.08
C ALA A 113 -2.75 -11.23 7.52
N ILE A 114 -2.74 -12.26 6.67
CA ILE A 114 -3.96 -12.86 6.10
C ILE A 114 -4.86 -13.46 7.20
N GLN A 115 -4.30 -14.19 8.17
CA GLN A 115 -5.07 -14.71 9.30
C GLN A 115 -5.71 -13.58 10.12
N LEU A 116 -4.98 -12.50 10.37
CA LEU A 116 -5.51 -11.31 11.02
C LEU A 116 -6.67 -10.70 10.21
N CYS A 117 -6.49 -10.52 8.90
CA CYS A 117 -7.52 -9.98 8.01
C CYS A 117 -8.81 -10.80 8.06
N LYS A 118 -8.72 -12.14 7.94
CA LYS A 118 -9.86 -13.05 7.99
C LYS A 118 -10.63 -13.00 9.31
N THR A 119 -9.94 -12.71 10.41
CA THR A 119 -10.60 -12.58 11.73
C THR A 119 -11.19 -11.20 11.96
N SER A 120 -10.54 -10.14 11.46
CA SER A 120 -10.90 -8.74 11.74
C SER A 120 -11.93 -8.17 10.75
N HIS A 121 -11.95 -8.67 9.50
CA HIS A 121 -12.79 -8.12 8.43
C HIS A 121 -13.79 -9.15 7.90
N LYS A 122 -14.89 -9.33 8.65
CA LYS A 122 -15.99 -10.20 8.23
C LYS A 122 -17.03 -9.40 7.46
N ILE A 123 -16.77 -9.16 6.18
CA ILE A 123 -17.58 -8.33 5.29
C ILE A 123 -18.00 -9.17 4.09
N GLU A 124 -19.27 -9.12 3.71
CA GLU A 124 -19.76 -9.82 2.53
C GLU A 124 -19.05 -9.34 1.27
N GLY A 125 -18.62 -10.28 0.42
CA GLY A 125 -17.87 -9.99 -0.80
C GLY A 125 -16.39 -9.63 -0.60
N LEU A 126 -15.87 -9.66 0.65
CA LEU A 126 -14.46 -9.46 0.96
C LEU A 126 -13.80 -10.77 1.37
N ASP A 127 -12.70 -11.14 0.71
CA ASP A 127 -11.88 -12.29 1.08
C ASP A 127 -10.40 -11.94 1.11
N PHE A 128 -9.60 -12.78 1.79
CA PHE A 128 -8.16 -12.63 1.89
C PHE A 128 -7.46 -13.97 1.64
N VAL A 129 -6.45 -13.97 0.79
CA VAL A 129 -5.70 -15.17 0.38
C VAL A 129 -4.21 -14.91 0.52
N GLN A 130 -3.46 -15.86 1.07
CA GLN A 130 -2.01 -15.77 1.04
C GLN A 130 -1.52 -15.91 -0.41
N GLY A 131 -0.68 -14.97 -0.85
CA GLY A 131 -0.15 -14.99 -2.21
C GLY A 131 1.09 -14.13 -2.36
N ASP A 132 1.93 -14.50 -3.33
CA ASP A 132 3.09 -13.71 -3.74
C ASP A 132 2.70 -12.82 -4.92
N SER A 133 3.06 -11.54 -4.86
CA SER A 133 2.84 -10.59 -5.97
C SER A 133 3.53 -11.02 -7.28
N GLU A 134 4.60 -11.81 -7.18
CA GLU A 134 5.37 -12.34 -8.31
C GLU A 134 4.85 -13.72 -8.79
N ASN A 135 3.80 -14.26 -8.15
CA ASN A 135 3.09 -15.49 -8.52
C ASN A 135 1.67 -15.45 -7.95
N ILE A 136 0.82 -14.64 -8.55
CA ILE A 136 -0.55 -14.38 -8.06
C ILE A 136 -1.41 -15.63 -8.22
N PRO A 137 -2.02 -16.18 -7.12
CA PRO A 137 -2.66 -17.49 -7.11
C PRO A 137 -4.08 -17.48 -7.73
N PHE A 138 -4.24 -16.81 -8.85
CA PHE A 138 -5.51 -16.73 -9.57
C PHE A 138 -5.32 -16.99 -11.06
N LEU A 139 -6.41 -17.37 -11.74
CA LEU A 139 -6.43 -17.61 -13.17
C LEU A 139 -6.30 -16.30 -13.96
N ASN A 140 -5.94 -16.44 -15.25
CA ASN A 140 -5.90 -15.32 -16.18
C ASN A 140 -7.28 -14.67 -16.29
N ASP A 141 -7.31 -13.37 -16.58
CA ASP A 141 -8.50 -12.60 -16.87
C ASP A 141 -9.60 -12.72 -15.80
N GLY A 142 -9.17 -12.84 -14.54
CA GLY A 142 -10.04 -13.08 -13.40
C GLY A 142 -10.64 -11.82 -12.77
N PHE A 143 -10.04 -10.63 -12.99
CA PHE A 143 -10.39 -9.40 -12.29
C PHE A 143 -10.63 -8.24 -13.26
N ASP A 144 -11.59 -7.38 -12.90
CA ASP A 144 -11.86 -6.14 -13.62
C ASP A 144 -10.86 -5.05 -13.23
N VAL A 145 -10.40 -5.09 -11.96
CA VAL A 145 -9.47 -4.10 -11.40
C VAL A 145 -8.44 -4.82 -10.53
N VAL A 146 -7.17 -4.42 -10.68
CA VAL A 146 -6.10 -4.72 -9.72
C VAL A 146 -5.69 -3.42 -9.04
N LEU A 147 -5.62 -3.44 -7.71
CA LEU A 147 -5.21 -2.31 -6.88
C LEU A 147 -3.89 -2.62 -6.18
N ASN A 148 -2.99 -1.64 -6.13
CA ASN A 148 -1.73 -1.72 -5.39
C ASN A 148 -1.43 -0.37 -4.73
N VAL A 149 -1.49 -0.35 -3.40
CA VAL A 149 -1.31 0.87 -2.60
C VAL A 149 -0.10 0.71 -1.70
N GLU A 150 0.93 1.53 -1.93
CA GLU A 150 2.14 1.64 -1.10
C GLU A 150 2.75 0.28 -0.70
N SER A 151 2.89 -0.62 -1.67
CA SER A 151 3.46 -1.95 -1.42
C SER A 151 4.50 -2.39 -2.46
N SER A 152 4.41 -1.91 -3.70
CA SER A 152 5.32 -2.35 -4.77
C SER A 152 6.80 -1.98 -4.54
N HIS A 153 7.09 -0.99 -3.69
CA HIS A 153 8.47 -0.66 -3.30
C HIS A 153 9.16 -1.78 -2.51
N CYS A 154 8.39 -2.74 -1.97
CA CYS A 154 8.90 -3.90 -1.25
C CYS A 154 9.16 -5.12 -2.13
N TYR A 155 8.71 -5.13 -3.39
CA TYR A 155 8.78 -6.31 -4.25
C TYR A 155 10.19 -6.55 -4.81
N GLY A 156 10.50 -7.83 -5.01
CA GLY A 156 11.82 -8.25 -5.47
C GLY A 156 12.02 -8.08 -6.98
N ASN A 157 10.97 -8.34 -7.76
CA ASN A 157 11.01 -8.32 -9.22
C ASN A 157 9.77 -7.62 -9.80
N ILE A 158 9.88 -6.31 -10.03
CA ILE A 158 8.78 -5.50 -10.56
C ILE A 158 8.30 -5.97 -11.95
N PRO A 159 9.14 -6.27 -12.94
CA PRO A 159 8.69 -6.84 -14.21
C PRO A 159 7.83 -8.09 -14.08
N VAL A 160 8.19 -9.02 -13.18
CA VAL A 160 7.40 -10.23 -12.93
C VAL A 160 6.07 -9.87 -12.28
N PHE A 161 6.07 -9.00 -11.27
CA PHE A 161 4.83 -8.49 -10.67
C PHE A 161 3.89 -7.89 -11.73
N LEU A 162 4.41 -7.04 -12.61
CA LEU A 162 3.59 -6.40 -13.65
C LEU A 162 3.05 -7.41 -14.67
N SER A 163 3.82 -8.43 -15.02
CA SER A 163 3.34 -9.51 -15.88
C SER A 163 2.18 -10.29 -15.23
N GLU A 164 2.24 -10.51 -13.92
CA GLU A 164 1.17 -11.13 -13.15
C GLU A 164 -0.08 -10.23 -13.07
N VAL A 165 0.10 -8.91 -12.86
CA VAL A 165 -1.00 -7.93 -12.90
C VAL A 165 -1.71 -8.01 -14.25
N VAL A 166 -0.96 -7.94 -15.35
CA VAL A 166 -1.53 -8.03 -16.71
C VAL A 166 -2.20 -9.39 -16.92
N ARG A 167 -1.62 -10.47 -16.47
CA ARG A 167 -2.18 -11.83 -16.61
C ARG A 167 -3.54 -11.97 -15.93
N VAL A 168 -3.68 -11.47 -14.71
CA VAL A 168 -4.94 -11.64 -13.94
C VAL A 168 -6.01 -10.61 -14.28
N LEU A 169 -5.65 -9.48 -14.88
CA LEU A 169 -6.60 -8.49 -15.39
C LEU A 169 -7.31 -9.02 -16.62
N LYS A 170 -8.61 -8.77 -16.72
CA LYS A 170 -9.38 -8.93 -17.96
C LYS A 170 -8.87 -7.95 -19.04
N PRO A 171 -9.04 -8.26 -20.34
CA PRO A 171 -8.86 -7.25 -21.41
C PRO A 171 -9.67 -5.99 -21.09
N GLY A 172 -9.08 -4.81 -21.20
CA GLY A 172 -9.69 -3.54 -20.80
C GLY A 172 -9.85 -3.33 -19.30
N GLY A 173 -9.32 -4.25 -18.48
CA GLY A 173 -9.29 -4.10 -17.01
C GLY A 173 -8.27 -3.05 -16.56
N SER A 174 -8.50 -2.49 -15.38
CA SER A 174 -7.69 -1.37 -14.86
C SER A 174 -6.71 -1.79 -13.78
N PHE A 175 -5.48 -1.26 -13.84
CA PHE A 175 -4.50 -1.31 -12.76
C PHE A 175 -4.42 0.05 -12.09
N LEU A 176 -4.75 0.11 -10.80
CA LEU A 176 -4.74 1.32 -9.97
C LEU A 176 -3.58 1.24 -9.00
N TRP A 177 -2.71 2.22 -9.05
CA TRP A 177 -1.46 2.18 -8.33
C TRP A 177 -1.17 3.52 -7.62
N CYS A 178 -0.59 3.46 -6.43
CA CYS A 178 0.13 4.58 -5.84
C CYS A 178 1.30 4.08 -4.98
N ASP A 179 2.43 4.79 -5.07
CA ASP A 179 3.63 4.46 -4.29
C ASP A 179 4.68 5.59 -4.44
N PHE A 180 5.77 5.49 -3.71
CA PHE A 180 6.88 6.45 -3.72
C PHE A 180 8.17 5.81 -4.25
N ARG A 181 9.00 6.64 -4.89
CA ARG A 181 10.32 6.29 -5.45
C ARG A 181 11.19 7.54 -5.52
N THR A 182 12.51 7.35 -5.69
CA THR A 182 13.37 8.42 -6.22
C THR A 182 12.95 8.76 -7.65
N HIS A 183 13.31 9.95 -8.14
CA HIS A 183 12.97 10.39 -9.50
C HIS A 183 13.36 9.35 -10.57
N LYS A 184 14.60 8.85 -10.49
CA LYS A 184 15.11 7.85 -11.45
C LYS A 184 14.37 6.51 -11.37
N GLU A 185 14.06 6.04 -10.16
CA GLU A 185 13.30 4.81 -9.98
C GLU A 185 11.86 4.96 -10.46
N MET A 186 11.26 6.15 -10.28
CA MET A 186 9.92 6.45 -10.75
C MET A 186 9.85 6.42 -12.29
N GLU A 187 10.79 7.09 -12.96
CA GLU A 187 10.90 7.06 -14.41
C GLU A 187 11.07 5.62 -14.94
N ASN A 188 11.99 4.86 -14.35
CA ASN A 188 12.18 3.46 -14.72
C ASN A 188 10.92 2.61 -14.51
N LEU A 189 10.18 2.85 -13.42
CA LEU A 189 8.95 2.13 -13.12
C LEU A 189 7.86 2.40 -14.16
N PHE A 190 7.68 3.65 -14.58
CA PHE A 190 6.72 4.00 -15.62
C PHE A 190 7.09 3.40 -16.99
N ASN A 191 8.39 3.30 -17.31
CA ASN A 191 8.86 2.55 -18.48
C ASN A 191 8.52 1.05 -18.37
N MET A 192 8.61 0.45 -17.17
CA MET A 192 8.22 -0.95 -16.94
C MET A 192 6.70 -1.14 -17.08
N PHE A 193 5.85 -0.21 -16.62
CA PHE A 193 4.40 -0.25 -16.85
C PHE A 193 4.08 -0.30 -18.34
N ALA A 194 4.67 0.61 -19.13
CA ALA A 194 4.49 0.64 -20.57
C ALA A 194 4.99 -0.66 -21.25
N ALA A 195 6.16 -1.15 -20.85
CA ALA A 195 6.73 -2.40 -21.38
C ALA A 195 5.89 -3.64 -21.05
N ALA A 196 5.14 -3.62 -19.96
CA ALA A 196 4.20 -4.68 -19.59
C ALA A 196 2.86 -4.63 -20.36
N GLY A 197 2.64 -3.61 -21.22
CA GLY A 197 1.39 -3.44 -21.97
C GLY A 197 0.28 -2.76 -21.17
N LEU A 198 0.63 -1.99 -20.15
CA LEU A 198 -0.27 -1.17 -19.36
C LEU A 198 -0.32 0.24 -19.95
N ASN A 199 -1.45 0.63 -20.52
CA ASN A 199 -1.66 1.93 -21.11
C ASN A 199 -2.05 2.94 -20.03
N GLN A 200 -1.24 3.95 -19.82
CA GLN A 200 -1.50 4.99 -18.79
C GLN A 200 -2.73 5.83 -19.18
N ILE A 201 -3.70 5.92 -18.27
CA ILE A 201 -4.92 6.73 -18.41
C ILE A 201 -4.95 7.93 -17.46
N LYS A 202 -4.31 7.82 -16.31
CA LYS A 202 -4.17 8.92 -15.33
C LYS A 202 -2.82 8.86 -14.63
N GLU A 203 -2.33 10.03 -14.24
CA GLU A 203 -1.17 10.19 -13.35
C GLU A 203 -1.32 11.49 -12.56
N LYS A 204 -0.96 11.45 -11.28
CA LYS A 204 -0.89 12.64 -10.42
C LYS A 204 0.31 12.51 -9.48
N ASP A 205 1.12 13.55 -9.38
CA ASP A 205 2.05 13.72 -8.27
C ASP A 205 1.25 14.16 -7.05
N ILE A 206 1.30 13.34 -6.00
CA ILE A 206 0.56 13.56 -4.75
C ILE A 206 1.52 13.78 -3.56
N THR A 207 2.80 14.05 -3.83
CA THR A 207 3.83 14.21 -2.80
C THR A 207 3.43 15.23 -1.73
N GLN A 208 2.88 16.38 -2.11
CA GLN A 208 2.45 17.40 -1.16
C GLN A 208 1.27 16.94 -0.30
N ASN A 209 0.34 16.19 -0.90
CA ASN A 209 -0.82 15.62 -0.18
C ASN A 209 -0.37 14.60 0.88
N ILE A 210 0.67 13.81 0.57
CA ILE A 210 1.28 12.87 1.51
C ILE A 210 1.98 13.63 2.64
N LEU A 211 2.78 14.67 2.32
CA LEU A 211 3.44 15.49 3.33
C LEU A 211 2.44 16.10 4.33
N PHE A 212 1.34 16.67 3.85
CA PHE A 212 0.29 17.21 4.72
C PHE A 212 -0.32 16.12 5.62
N ALA A 213 -0.59 14.94 5.07
CA ALA A 213 -1.10 13.81 5.87
C ALA A 213 -0.09 13.35 6.93
N LEU A 214 1.21 13.25 6.57
CA LEU A 214 2.28 12.89 7.50
C LEU A 214 2.40 13.87 8.66
N ASP A 215 2.28 15.17 8.40
CA ASP A 215 2.32 16.20 9.44
C ASP A 215 1.16 16.03 10.42
N LEU A 216 -0.05 15.80 9.92
CA LEU A 216 -1.26 15.60 10.73
C LEU A 216 -1.23 14.29 11.52
N LEU A 217 -0.68 13.22 10.97
CA LEU A 217 -0.56 11.91 11.61
C LEU A 217 0.61 11.80 12.60
N THR A 218 1.55 12.76 12.58
CA THR A 218 2.79 12.70 13.38
C THR A 218 2.55 12.54 14.89
N PRO A 219 1.62 13.27 15.54
CA PRO A 219 1.39 13.14 16.99
C PRO A 219 0.99 11.71 17.37
N GLU A 220 0.00 11.15 16.69
CA GLU A 220 -0.53 9.81 16.94
C GLU A 220 0.54 8.73 16.66
N ARG A 221 1.27 8.84 15.55
CA ARG A 221 2.34 7.89 15.21
C ARG A 221 3.47 7.88 16.22
N LYS A 222 3.84 9.04 16.76
CA LYS A 222 4.85 9.12 17.83
C LYS A 222 4.38 8.39 19.08
N GLU A 223 3.15 8.62 19.51
CA GLU A 223 2.55 7.95 20.67
C GLU A 223 2.49 6.44 20.46
N GLN A 224 2.03 5.97 19.30
CA GLN A 224 1.99 4.55 18.97
C GLN A 224 3.39 3.90 19.00
N ILE A 225 4.41 4.56 18.43
CA ILE A 225 5.77 4.07 18.45
C ILE A 225 6.30 4.01 19.91
N GLU A 226 6.06 5.02 20.70
CA GLU A 226 6.53 5.08 22.09
C GLU A 226 5.86 4.04 22.99
N THR A 227 4.59 3.75 22.74
CA THR A 227 3.79 2.79 23.52
C THR A 227 4.06 1.33 23.12
N HIS A 228 4.15 1.04 21.82
CA HIS A 228 4.14 -0.35 21.34
C HIS A 228 5.48 -0.86 20.84
N VAL A 229 6.47 0.02 20.60
CA VAL A 229 7.78 -0.37 20.07
C VAL A 229 8.83 -0.39 21.16
N PRO A 230 9.62 -1.47 21.30
CA PRO A 230 10.73 -1.51 22.24
C PRO A 230 11.71 -0.35 22.03
N LYS A 231 12.13 0.31 23.12
CA LYS A 231 13.00 1.51 23.07
C LYS A 231 14.23 1.35 22.18
N ALA A 232 14.84 0.16 22.19
CA ALA A 232 16.06 -0.12 21.41
C ALA A 232 15.90 0.03 19.89
N ILE A 233 14.68 -0.09 19.35
CA ILE A 233 14.39 -0.04 17.92
C ILE A 233 13.45 1.11 17.51
N GLN A 234 12.98 1.92 18.46
CA GLN A 234 12.10 3.08 18.17
C GLN A 234 12.72 4.05 17.16
N GLY A 235 14.05 4.26 17.19
CA GLY A 235 14.73 5.12 16.24
C GLY A 235 14.57 4.67 14.79
N VAL A 236 14.66 3.34 14.53
CA VAL A 236 14.44 2.78 13.19
C VAL A 236 13.00 3.03 12.75
N PHE A 237 12.04 2.82 13.66
CA PHE A 237 10.63 3.07 13.37
C PHE A 237 10.37 4.54 13.06
N LYS A 238 10.89 5.45 13.86
CA LYS A 238 10.74 6.89 13.64
C LYS A 238 11.32 7.33 12.28
N SER A 239 12.39 6.70 11.80
CA SER A 239 12.97 6.98 10.48
C SER A 239 12.03 6.59 9.32
N TYR A 240 11.33 5.45 9.43
CA TYR A 240 10.48 4.93 8.34
C TYR A 240 8.98 5.24 8.47
N ALA A 241 8.51 5.61 9.65
CA ALA A 241 7.09 5.90 9.88
C ALA A 241 6.59 7.21 9.23
N GLY A 242 7.47 7.94 8.53
CA GLY A 242 7.13 9.21 7.88
C GLY A 242 6.75 10.33 8.87
N ILE A 243 7.14 10.24 10.15
CA ILE A 243 6.87 11.31 11.13
C ILE A 243 7.63 12.58 10.75
N GLN A 244 7.05 13.72 11.07
CA GLN A 244 7.65 15.04 10.83
C GLN A 244 9.08 15.11 11.38
N GLY A 245 10.04 15.51 10.52
CA GLY A 245 11.46 15.57 10.82
C GLY A 245 12.19 14.22 10.78
N GLY A 246 11.51 13.11 10.49
CA GLY A 246 12.13 11.81 10.21
C GLY A 246 12.78 11.76 8.82
N ASP A 247 13.52 10.69 8.53
CA ASP A 247 14.31 10.60 7.29
C ASP A 247 13.42 10.59 6.04
N VAL A 248 12.33 9.83 6.05
CA VAL A 248 11.38 9.79 4.94
C VAL A 248 10.69 11.14 4.72
N HIS A 249 10.26 11.81 5.79
CA HIS A 249 9.65 13.13 5.71
C HIS A 249 10.62 14.17 5.12
N LYS A 250 11.89 14.15 5.54
CA LYS A 250 12.95 15.02 4.99
C LYS A 250 13.20 14.73 3.53
N ALA A 251 13.23 13.46 3.12
CA ALA A 251 13.46 13.07 1.73
C ALA A 251 12.32 13.57 0.80
N PHE A 252 11.06 13.53 1.25
CA PHE A 252 9.93 14.13 0.53
C PHE A 252 10.08 15.67 0.45
N LEU A 253 10.39 16.35 1.56
CA LEU A 253 10.59 17.81 1.58
C LEU A 253 11.75 18.26 0.68
N ALA A 254 12.82 17.48 0.64
CA ALA A 254 13.97 17.76 -0.21
C ALA A 254 13.73 17.41 -1.69
N GLY A 255 12.61 16.78 -2.02
CA GLY A 255 12.33 16.29 -3.37
C GLY A 255 13.22 15.13 -3.80
N GLU A 256 13.85 14.41 -2.87
CA GLU A 256 14.65 13.23 -3.17
C GLU A 256 13.79 12.04 -3.59
N ILE A 257 12.56 11.96 -3.05
CA ILE A 257 11.54 10.98 -3.38
C ILE A 257 10.24 11.66 -3.76
N LEU A 258 9.53 11.05 -4.71
CA LEU A 258 8.21 11.45 -5.17
C LEU A 258 7.18 10.41 -4.77
N TYR A 259 5.97 10.85 -4.51
CA TYR A 259 4.82 9.98 -4.36
C TYR A 259 3.84 10.22 -5.51
N LYS A 260 3.56 9.18 -6.30
CA LYS A 260 2.63 9.29 -7.44
C LYS A 260 1.47 8.32 -7.30
N SER A 261 0.34 8.72 -7.84
CA SER A 261 -0.79 7.84 -8.14
C SER A 261 -1.00 7.77 -9.65
N ALA A 262 -1.35 6.58 -10.14
CA ALA A 262 -1.59 6.37 -11.55
C ALA A 262 -2.64 5.29 -11.78
N ALA A 263 -3.36 5.41 -12.89
CA ALA A 263 -4.27 4.39 -13.39
C ALA A 263 -3.86 3.99 -14.81
N PHE A 264 -3.91 2.70 -15.05
CA PHE A 264 -3.56 2.08 -16.33
C PHE A 264 -4.68 1.17 -16.80
N GLU A 265 -4.77 0.95 -18.10
CA GLU A 265 -5.66 -0.02 -18.71
C GLU A 265 -4.82 -1.12 -19.38
N LYS A 266 -5.20 -2.39 -19.18
CA LYS A 266 -4.64 -3.52 -19.94
C LYS A 266 -5.13 -3.41 -21.38
N GLY A 267 -4.21 -3.42 -22.33
CA GLY A 267 -4.53 -3.51 -23.75
C GLY A 267 -5.46 -4.69 -24.08
N SER A 268 -6.24 -4.54 -25.10
CA SER A 268 -7.14 -5.59 -25.62
C SER A 268 -6.41 -6.74 -26.28
#